data_e7cec3aed07c4bb790a9627072e0d481
#
_entry.id   e7cec3aed07c4bb790a9627072e0d481
#
_cell.length_a   1.000
_cell.length_b   1.000
_cell.length_c   1.000
_cell.angle_alpha   90.00
_cell.angle_beta   90.00
_cell.angle_gamma   90.00
#
_symmetry.space_group_name_H-M   'P 1'
#
loop_
_entity.id
_entity.type
_entity.pdbx_description
1 polymer ?
#
loop_
_entity_poly.entity_id
_entity_poly.type
_entity_poly.pdbx_seq_one_letter_code
_entity_poly.pdbx_strand_id
1 'polypeptide(L)'
;IALALIGFLIGGELKISVLKKYGKQFTGILFFEAIVPFFVVSIVVTAVSFLFTKDIKTSISIGLILGSISSATAPAATTDVLRENRTRGPLTTTVLGIVAMDDAVALILYAFSSSIASSLLGYTGGSLLAQLLTLAYDVFGSILLGSLIGLCLSRFIRNVMTDEGRILAFSLGAILLATGLCVFLNLDTILAAMSVGFFMVNFAPAKTRPTFALVEKFTPPIYVLFFVLVGAKLNIWNVTAYLG
;
A
#
# COMPACT_ATOMS: atom_id res chain seq x y z
N ILE A 1 8.37 -9.98 1.29
CA ILE A 1 8.55 -9.99 2.76
C ILE A 1 8.81 -8.58 3.27
N ALA A 2 9.78 -7.80 2.73
CA ALA A 2 10.05 -6.43 3.20
C ALA A 2 8.78 -5.56 3.15
N LEU A 3 8.11 -5.51 2.00
CA LEU A 3 6.85 -4.77 1.83
C LEU A 3 5.73 -5.26 2.77
N ALA A 4 5.66 -6.57 3.04
CA ALA A 4 4.69 -7.11 3.98
C ALA A 4 4.96 -6.67 5.43
N LEU A 5 6.23 -6.59 5.85
CA LEU A 5 6.59 -6.04 7.16
C LEU A 5 6.23 -4.57 7.29
N ILE A 6 6.45 -3.80 6.23
CA ILE A 6 6.03 -2.39 6.14
C ILE A 6 4.51 -2.28 6.29
N GLY A 7 3.76 -3.04 5.47
CA GLY A 7 2.30 -3.08 5.54
C GLY A 7 1.80 -3.44 6.95
N PHE A 8 2.40 -4.45 7.58
CA PHE A 8 2.07 -4.84 8.95
C PHE A 8 2.24 -3.69 9.95
N LEU A 9 3.34 -2.95 9.88
CA LEU A 9 3.59 -1.79 10.75
C LEU A 9 2.59 -0.67 10.51
N ILE A 10 2.28 -0.35 9.26
CA ILE A 10 1.27 0.66 8.89
C ILE A 10 -0.10 0.24 9.43
N GLY A 11 -0.49 -1.02 9.25
CA GLY A 11 -1.72 -1.58 9.82
C GLY A 11 -1.79 -1.45 11.35
N GLY A 12 -0.64 -1.59 12.02
CA GLY A 12 -0.50 -1.39 13.48
C GLY A 12 -0.77 0.05 13.95
N GLU A 13 -0.63 1.05 13.09
CA GLU A 13 -0.96 2.45 13.41
C GLU A 13 -2.46 2.75 13.27
N LEU A 14 -3.21 1.90 12.55
CA LEU A 14 -4.63 2.11 12.25
C LEU A 14 -5.52 1.69 13.40
N LYS A 15 -5.88 2.63 14.28
CA LYS A 15 -6.82 2.38 15.39
C LYS A 15 -8.26 2.68 14.99
N ILE A 16 -9.16 1.72 15.20
CA ILE A 16 -10.60 1.87 14.94
C ILE A 16 -11.20 3.10 15.65
N SER A 17 -10.75 3.39 16.88
CA SER A 17 -11.22 4.54 17.64
C SER A 17 -10.96 5.87 16.94
N VAL A 18 -9.84 5.96 16.23
CA VAL A 18 -9.42 7.14 15.47
C VAL A 18 -10.19 7.23 14.16
N LEU A 19 -10.28 6.13 13.43
CA LEU A 19 -11.09 6.05 12.21
C LEU A 19 -12.55 6.44 12.45
N LYS A 20 -13.15 5.99 13.55
CA LYS A 20 -14.54 6.39 13.92
C LYS A 20 -14.67 7.87 14.25
N LYS A 21 -13.66 8.47 14.88
CA LYS A 21 -13.71 9.88 15.31
C LYS A 21 -13.54 10.86 14.14
N TYR A 22 -12.67 10.55 13.19
CA TYR A 22 -12.26 11.46 12.11
C TYR A 22 -12.65 11.00 10.69
N GLY A 23 -13.40 9.92 10.55
CA GLY A 23 -13.67 9.24 9.28
C GLY A 23 -14.17 10.13 8.15
N LYS A 24 -15.11 11.05 8.42
CA LYS A 24 -15.63 11.99 7.40
C LYS A 24 -14.54 12.94 6.87
N GLN A 25 -13.67 13.41 7.77
CA GLN A 25 -12.56 14.31 7.40
C GLN A 25 -11.51 13.54 6.60
N PHE A 26 -11.21 12.31 7.01
CA PHE A 26 -10.29 11.42 6.27
C PHE A 26 -10.75 11.20 4.83
N THR A 27 -12.01 10.82 4.64
CA THR A 27 -12.52 10.52 3.30
C THR A 27 -12.44 11.74 2.37
N GLY A 28 -12.77 12.94 2.88
CA GLY A 28 -12.67 14.16 2.08
C GLY A 28 -11.22 14.47 1.69
N ILE A 29 -10.29 14.45 2.65
CA ILE A 29 -8.89 14.76 2.39
C ILE A 29 -8.28 13.71 1.46
N LEU A 30 -8.49 12.41 1.72
CA LEU A 30 -8.03 11.29 0.92
C LEU A 30 -8.47 11.42 -0.55
N PHE A 31 -9.73 11.77 -0.77
CA PHE A 31 -10.26 11.95 -2.11
C PHE A 31 -9.55 13.07 -2.88
N PHE A 32 -9.40 14.24 -2.28
CA PHE A 32 -8.74 15.38 -2.94
C PHE A 32 -7.23 15.15 -3.08
N GLU A 33 -6.59 14.52 -2.10
CA GLU A 33 -5.17 14.21 -2.13
C GLU A 33 -4.83 13.24 -3.26
N ALA A 34 -5.64 12.22 -3.52
CA ALA A 34 -5.41 11.27 -4.59
C ALA A 34 -5.81 11.83 -5.97
N ILE A 35 -6.96 12.51 -6.07
CA ILE A 35 -7.53 12.94 -7.36
C ILE A 35 -6.81 14.15 -7.94
N VAL A 36 -6.40 15.10 -7.10
CA VAL A 36 -5.73 16.32 -7.61
C VAL A 36 -4.39 16.00 -8.27
N PRO A 37 -3.44 15.27 -7.64
CA PRO A 37 -2.22 14.87 -8.31
C PRO A 37 -2.48 13.99 -9.54
N PHE A 38 -3.43 13.08 -9.48
CA PHE A 38 -3.83 12.25 -10.62
C PHE A 38 -4.13 13.10 -11.85
N PHE A 39 -5.04 14.07 -11.76
CA PHE A 39 -5.40 14.89 -12.91
C PHE A 39 -4.28 15.83 -13.35
N VAL A 40 -3.61 16.50 -12.40
CA VAL A 40 -2.51 17.43 -12.72
C VAL A 40 -1.39 16.71 -13.46
N VAL A 41 -0.93 15.59 -12.93
CA VAL A 41 0.16 14.81 -13.55
C VAL A 41 -0.31 14.18 -14.86
N SER A 42 -1.52 13.64 -14.94
CA SER A 42 -2.06 13.10 -16.20
C SER A 42 -2.08 14.15 -17.31
N ILE A 43 -2.53 15.36 -17.03
CA ILE A 43 -2.60 16.44 -18.02
C ILE A 43 -1.20 16.89 -18.44
N VAL A 44 -0.33 17.16 -17.46
CA VAL A 44 1.04 17.65 -17.74
C VAL A 44 1.84 16.60 -18.52
N VAL A 45 1.81 15.34 -18.06
CA VAL A 45 2.54 14.25 -18.73
C VAL A 45 1.97 13.98 -20.12
N THR A 46 0.65 14.02 -20.32
CA THR A 46 0.05 13.90 -21.64
C THR A 46 0.53 15.01 -22.57
N ALA A 47 0.54 16.26 -22.10
CA ALA A 47 1.00 17.41 -22.91
C ALA A 47 2.48 17.27 -23.29
N VAL A 48 3.33 16.94 -22.30
CA VAL A 48 4.77 16.75 -22.54
C VAL A 48 5.01 15.55 -23.48
N SER A 49 4.37 14.42 -23.21
CA SER A 49 4.52 13.22 -24.06
C SER A 49 4.07 13.47 -25.49
N PHE A 50 3.00 14.27 -25.70
CA PHE A 50 2.53 14.62 -27.04
C PHE A 50 3.54 15.43 -27.84
N LEU A 51 4.37 16.28 -27.21
CA LEU A 51 5.41 17.03 -27.87
C LEU A 51 6.49 16.11 -28.49
N PHE A 52 6.76 14.97 -27.86
CA PHE A 52 7.76 14.00 -28.31
C PHE A 52 7.18 12.93 -29.24
N THR A 53 6.05 12.31 -28.86
CA THR A 53 5.49 11.16 -29.59
C THR A 53 4.62 11.58 -30.79
N LYS A 54 4.03 12.79 -30.76
CA LYS A 54 3.02 13.29 -31.70
C LYS A 54 1.82 12.35 -31.89
N ASP A 55 1.69 11.34 -31.04
CA ASP A 55 0.55 10.42 -31.00
C ASP A 55 -0.27 10.65 -29.74
N ILE A 56 -1.50 11.11 -29.94
CA ILE A 56 -2.40 11.48 -28.84
C ILE A 56 -2.81 10.27 -28.00
N LYS A 57 -2.98 9.09 -28.61
CA LYS A 57 -3.41 7.88 -27.90
C LYS A 57 -2.31 7.40 -26.95
N THR A 58 -1.09 7.30 -27.42
CA THR A 58 0.07 6.94 -26.62
C THR A 58 0.31 7.96 -25.51
N SER A 59 0.20 9.26 -25.82
CA SER A 59 0.41 10.33 -24.86
C SER A 59 -0.61 10.31 -23.72
N ILE A 60 -1.90 10.13 -24.02
CA ILE A 60 -2.95 9.97 -23.00
C ILE A 60 -2.71 8.72 -22.15
N SER A 61 -2.33 7.60 -22.76
CA SER A 61 -2.06 6.35 -22.05
C SER A 61 -0.92 6.51 -21.05
N ILE A 62 0.19 7.14 -21.45
CA ILE A 62 1.32 7.42 -20.56
C ILE A 62 0.89 8.39 -19.44
N GLY A 63 0.17 9.46 -19.78
CA GLY A 63 -0.31 10.44 -18.82
C GLY A 63 -1.22 9.83 -17.75
N LEU A 64 -2.18 9.01 -18.14
CA LEU A 64 -3.09 8.34 -17.21
C LEU A 64 -2.36 7.37 -16.27
N ILE A 65 -1.44 6.56 -16.79
CA ILE A 65 -0.69 5.60 -15.97
C ILE A 65 0.22 6.34 -14.98
N LEU A 66 1.00 7.33 -15.42
CA LEU A 66 1.87 8.10 -14.54
C LEU A 66 1.08 8.96 -13.56
N GLY A 67 -0.07 9.49 -13.97
CA GLY A 67 -0.99 10.19 -13.08
C GLY A 67 -1.50 9.29 -11.95
N SER A 68 -1.91 8.06 -12.26
CA SER A 68 -2.38 7.12 -11.23
C SER A 68 -1.26 6.68 -10.27
N ILE A 69 -0.04 6.52 -10.75
CA ILE A 69 1.12 6.23 -9.89
C ILE A 69 1.42 7.41 -8.96
N SER A 70 1.27 8.66 -9.46
CA SER A 70 1.55 9.87 -8.68
C SER A 70 0.50 10.18 -7.61
N SER A 71 -0.64 9.51 -7.63
CA SER A 71 -1.68 9.68 -6.61
C SER A 71 -1.35 8.97 -5.30
N ALA A 72 -0.47 7.97 -5.33
CA ALA A 72 -0.05 7.27 -4.13
C ALA A 72 1.01 8.05 -3.34
N THR A 73 0.90 8.08 -2.01
CA THR A 73 1.91 8.65 -1.12
C THR A 73 2.76 7.56 -0.49
N ALA A 74 4.06 7.83 -0.29
CA ALA A 74 4.97 6.87 0.32
C ALA A 74 4.77 6.80 1.85
N PRO A 75 4.15 5.75 2.40
CA PRO A 75 3.86 5.67 3.82
C PRO A 75 5.13 5.69 4.68
N ALA A 76 6.20 5.05 4.21
CA ALA A 76 7.45 4.95 4.94
C ALA A 76 8.06 6.32 5.23
N ALA A 77 8.22 7.17 4.21
CA ALA A 77 8.80 8.50 4.39
C ALA A 77 7.98 9.37 5.35
N THR A 78 6.66 9.34 5.20
CA THR A 78 5.74 10.13 6.06
C THR A 78 5.80 9.65 7.51
N THR A 79 5.76 8.33 7.74
CA THR A 79 5.82 7.76 9.09
C THR A 79 7.16 8.04 9.75
N ASP A 80 8.28 7.93 9.03
CA ASP A 80 9.60 8.17 9.56
C ASP A 80 9.78 9.62 9.98
N VAL A 81 9.36 10.60 9.16
CA VAL A 81 9.40 12.03 9.52
C VAL A 81 8.57 12.33 10.76
N LEU A 82 7.34 11.76 10.85
CA LEU A 82 6.47 11.97 11.99
C LEU A 82 7.06 11.38 13.29
N ARG A 83 7.74 10.24 13.20
CA ARG A 83 8.39 9.57 14.34
C ARG A 83 9.67 10.27 14.77
N GLU A 84 10.53 10.65 13.83
CA GLU A 84 11.76 11.38 14.10
C GLU A 84 11.47 12.67 14.86
N ASN A 85 10.43 13.40 14.45
CA ASN A 85 9.99 14.62 15.11
C ASN A 85 9.09 14.37 16.34
N ARG A 86 8.85 13.10 16.72
CA ARG A 86 8.00 12.71 17.86
C ARG A 86 6.64 13.40 17.86
N THR A 87 6.07 13.61 16.66
CA THR A 87 4.80 14.31 16.52
C THR A 87 3.64 13.52 17.13
N ARG A 88 2.72 14.24 17.78
CA ARG A 88 1.53 13.66 18.38
C ARG A 88 0.34 14.60 18.18
N GLY A 89 -0.85 14.03 18.04
CA GLY A 89 -2.08 14.83 18.01
C GLY A 89 -3.00 14.46 16.85
N PRO A 90 -4.10 15.20 16.69
CA PRO A 90 -5.10 14.91 15.68
C PRO A 90 -4.54 14.93 14.25
N LEU A 91 -3.66 15.89 13.94
CA LEU A 91 -3.04 16.02 12.63
C LEU A 91 -2.18 14.78 12.28
N THR A 92 -1.28 14.38 13.21
CA THR A 92 -0.44 13.18 13.02
C THR A 92 -1.29 11.94 12.75
N THR A 93 -2.35 11.77 13.53
CA THR A 93 -3.25 10.63 13.39
C THR A 93 -4.04 10.67 12.08
N THR A 94 -4.42 11.87 11.65
CA THR A 94 -5.11 12.07 10.36
C THR A 94 -4.19 11.72 9.20
N VAL A 95 -2.96 12.22 9.19
CA VAL A 95 -1.96 11.94 8.15
C VAL A 95 -1.67 10.45 8.06
N LEU A 96 -1.41 9.78 9.19
CA LEU A 96 -1.17 8.34 9.23
C LEU A 96 -2.38 7.54 8.71
N GLY A 97 -3.59 7.98 9.03
CA GLY A 97 -4.82 7.34 8.54
C GLY A 97 -5.02 7.50 7.04
N ILE A 98 -4.72 8.68 6.50
CA ILE A 98 -4.82 8.96 5.06
C ILE A 98 -3.82 8.11 4.30
N VAL A 99 -2.55 8.17 4.67
CA VAL A 99 -1.45 7.42 4.05
C VAL A 99 -1.70 5.90 4.03
N ALA A 100 -2.37 5.38 5.06
CA ALA A 100 -2.69 3.95 5.10
C ALA A 100 -3.88 3.55 4.20
N MET A 101 -4.73 4.50 3.80
CA MET A 101 -5.88 4.25 2.93
C MET A 101 -5.62 4.67 1.47
N ASP A 102 -4.59 5.46 1.24
CA ASP A 102 -4.24 6.05 -0.04
C ASP A 102 -3.90 4.99 -1.10
N ASP A 103 -3.17 3.94 -0.71
CA ASP A 103 -2.83 2.83 -1.60
C ASP A 103 -4.05 2.20 -2.28
N ALA A 104 -5.17 2.04 -1.54
CA ALA A 104 -6.39 1.48 -2.11
C ALA A 104 -7.00 2.40 -3.18
N VAL A 105 -6.98 3.72 -2.96
CA VAL A 105 -7.49 4.70 -3.94
C VAL A 105 -6.58 4.73 -5.17
N ALA A 106 -5.26 4.73 -4.97
CA ALA A 106 -4.29 4.69 -6.06
C ALA A 106 -4.43 3.44 -6.94
N LEU A 107 -4.66 2.26 -6.34
CA LEU A 107 -4.93 1.03 -7.06
C LEU A 107 -6.20 1.11 -7.92
N ILE A 108 -7.28 1.72 -7.41
CA ILE A 108 -8.50 1.95 -8.18
C ILE A 108 -8.22 2.87 -9.37
N LEU A 109 -7.54 3.99 -9.15
CA LEU A 109 -7.16 4.93 -10.22
C LEU A 109 -6.27 4.25 -11.27
N TYR A 110 -5.31 3.42 -10.83
CA TYR A 110 -4.46 2.65 -11.73
C TYR A 110 -5.24 1.65 -12.59
N ALA A 111 -6.20 0.93 -12.01
CA ALA A 111 -7.02 -0.02 -12.75
C ALA A 111 -7.86 0.68 -13.85
N PHE A 112 -8.48 1.82 -13.51
CA PHE A 112 -9.19 2.63 -14.51
C PHE A 112 -8.23 3.15 -15.60
N SER A 113 -7.10 3.70 -15.21
CA SER A 113 -6.09 4.24 -16.13
C SER A 113 -5.54 3.17 -17.06
N SER A 114 -5.20 2.00 -16.52
CA SER A 114 -4.68 0.87 -17.29
C SER A 114 -5.72 0.32 -18.27
N SER A 115 -6.99 0.26 -17.86
CA SER A 115 -8.07 -0.17 -18.75
C SER A 115 -8.27 0.79 -19.93
N ILE A 116 -8.30 2.10 -19.65
CA ILE A 116 -8.44 3.12 -20.69
C ILE A 116 -7.23 3.10 -21.61
N ALA A 117 -6.02 3.03 -21.07
CA ALA A 117 -4.77 2.98 -21.83
C ALA A 117 -4.72 1.76 -22.75
N SER A 118 -5.09 0.58 -22.26
CA SER A 118 -5.15 -0.65 -23.06
C SER A 118 -6.14 -0.54 -24.21
N SER A 119 -7.31 0.05 -23.94
CA SER A 119 -8.34 0.29 -24.99
C SER A 119 -7.86 1.27 -26.05
N LEU A 120 -7.19 2.38 -25.67
CA LEU A 120 -6.67 3.38 -26.60
C LEU A 120 -5.56 2.83 -27.49
N LEU A 121 -4.71 1.96 -26.95
CA LEU A 121 -3.59 1.35 -27.67
C LEU A 121 -4.00 0.13 -28.51
N GLY A 122 -5.30 -0.27 -28.47
CA GLY A 122 -5.82 -1.38 -29.25
C GLY A 122 -5.41 -2.76 -28.70
N TYR A 123 -4.88 -2.81 -27.49
CA TYR A 123 -4.70 -4.09 -26.82
C TYR A 123 -6.09 -4.62 -26.42
N THR A 124 -6.45 -5.81 -26.85
CA THR A 124 -7.64 -6.53 -26.40
C THR A 124 -7.45 -7.04 -24.95
N GLY A 125 -7.10 -6.14 -24.08
CA GLY A 125 -7.16 -6.36 -22.64
C GLY A 125 -8.63 -6.52 -22.25
N GLY A 126 -8.94 -7.43 -21.33
CA GLY A 126 -10.30 -7.76 -20.92
C GLY A 126 -11.19 -6.54 -20.68
N SER A 127 -12.49 -6.73 -20.71
CA SER A 127 -13.45 -5.65 -20.48
C SER A 127 -13.12 -4.90 -19.17
N LEU A 128 -13.41 -3.61 -19.10
CA LEU A 128 -13.24 -2.80 -17.88
C LEU A 128 -13.85 -3.49 -16.66
N LEU A 129 -14.99 -4.17 -16.86
CA LEU A 129 -15.64 -4.98 -15.83
C LEU A 129 -14.73 -6.11 -15.33
N ALA A 130 -14.04 -6.84 -16.22
CA ALA A 130 -13.15 -7.92 -15.84
C ALA A 130 -11.94 -7.40 -15.03
N GLN A 131 -11.37 -6.25 -15.40
CA GLN A 131 -10.28 -5.62 -14.65
C GLN A 131 -10.74 -5.13 -13.26
N LEU A 132 -11.94 -4.55 -13.16
CA LEU A 132 -12.52 -4.14 -11.88
C LEU A 132 -12.84 -5.35 -10.98
N LEU A 133 -13.32 -6.46 -11.56
CA LEU A 133 -13.56 -7.69 -10.80
C LEU A 133 -12.25 -8.30 -10.29
N THR A 134 -11.20 -8.32 -11.11
CA THR A 134 -9.87 -8.77 -10.68
C THR A 134 -9.31 -7.89 -9.57
N LEU A 135 -9.42 -6.56 -9.71
CA LEU A 135 -9.02 -5.63 -8.65
C LEU A 135 -9.83 -5.84 -7.37
N ALA A 136 -11.15 -6.01 -7.49
CA ALA A 136 -12.00 -6.29 -6.33
C ALA A 136 -11.61 -7.59 -5.65
N TYR A 137 -11.34 -8.66 -6.42
CA TYR A 137 -10.84 -9.92 -5.89
C TYR A 137 -9.51 -9.72 -5.14
N ASP A 138 -8.57 -8.99 -5.74
CA ASP A 138 -7.25 -8.74 -5.17
C ASP A 138 -7.36 -7.95 -3.84
N VAL A 139 -8.06 -6.82 -3.84
CA VAL A 139 -8.22 -5.96 -2.66
C VAL A 139 -9.04 -6.66 -1.57
N PHE A 140 -10.26 -7.14 -1.89
CA PHE A 140 -11.12 -7.76 -0.88
C PHE A 140 -10.60 -9.13 -0.42
N GLY A 141 -9.99 -9.91 -1.32
CA GLY A 141 -9.35 -11.17 -0.99
C GLY A 141 -8.18 -10.98 -0.03
N SER A 142 -7.32 -9.99 -0.29
CA SER A 142 -6.19 -9.64 0.57
C SER A 142 -6.63 -9.20 1.96
N ILE A 143 -7.62 -8.30 2.03
CA ILE A 143 -8.18 -7.83 3.29
C ILE A 143 -8.83 -8.98 4.06
N LEU A 144 -9.63 -9.82 3.40
CA LEU A 144 -10.29 -10.96 4.02
C LEU A 144 -9.27 -11.94 4.61
N LEU A 145 -8.28 -12.34 3.81
CA LEU A 145 -7.23 -13.28 4.21
C LEU A 145 -6.42 -12.73 5.38
N GLY A 146 -5.94 -11.49 5.28
CA GLY A 146 -5.20 -10.82 6.34
C GLY A 146 -6.03 -10.65 7.61
N SER A 147 -7.33 -10.35 7.47
CA SER A 147 -8.27 -10.22 8.58
C SER A 147 -8.47 -11.54 9.32
N LEU A 148 -8.65 -12.64 8.60
CA LEU A 148 -8.79 -13.98 9.19
C LEU A 148 -7.53 -14.36 9.98
N ILE A 149 -6.36 -14.22 9.38
CA ILE A 149 -5.08 -14.52 10.04
C ILE A 149 -4.88 -13.60 11.25
N GLY A 150 -5.12 -12.29 11.10
CA GLY A 150 -4.98 -11.31 12.16
C GLY A 150 -5.94 -11.52 13.34
N LEU A 151 -7.20 -11.88 13.06
CA LEU A 151 -8.19 -12.23 14.10
C LEU A 151 -7.81 -13.49 14.84
N CYS A 152 -7.45 -14.56 14.12
CA CYS A 152 -7.00 -15.83 14.73
C CYS A 152 -5.79 -15.58 15.62
N LEU A 153 -4.79 -14.87 15.13
CA LEU A 153 -3.58 -14.53 15.86
C LEU A 153 -3.89 -13.67 17.09
N SER A 154 -4.70 -12.62 16.94
CA SER A 154 -5.09 -11.72 18.05
C SER A 154 -5.82 -12.47 19.16
N ARG A 155 -6.73 -13.38 18.78
CA ARG A 155 -7.46 -14.21 19.77
C ARG A 155 -6.52 -15.18 20.49
N PHE A 156 -5.58 -15.78 19.75
CA PHE A 156 -4.60 -16.69 20.32
C PHE A 156 -3.65 -15.96 21.28
N ILE A 157 -3.10 -14.83 20.89
CA ILE A 157 -2.25 -13.99 21.74
C ILE A 157 -3.00 -13.56 23.00
N ARG A 158 -4.24 -13.10 22.86
CA ARG A 158 -5.02 -12.62 24.00
C ARG A 158 -5.26 -13.71 25.05
N ASN A 159 -5.55 -14.93 24.61
CA ASN A 159 -6.01 -16.00 25.51
C ASN A 159 -4.86 -16.87 26.04
N VAL A 160 -3.79 -17.06 25.27
CA VAL A 160 -2.79 -18.11 25.56
C VAL A 160 -1.40 -17.53 25.83
N MET A 161 -1.03 -16.40 25.21
CA MET A 161 0.35 -15.91 25.25
C MET A 161 0.56 -14.83 26.30
N THR A 162 1.66 -14.97 27.05
CA THR A 162 2.15 -13.96 28.00
C THR A 162 3.59 -13.53 27.73
N ASP A 163 4.34 -14.31 26.94
CA ASP A 163 5.75 -14.06 26.64
C ASP A 163 5.91 -13.25 25.35
N GLU A 164 6.64 -12.13 25.42
CA GLU A 164 6.86 -11.19 24.30
C GLU A 164 7.60 -11.84 23.12
N GLY A 165 8.58 -12.71 23.41
CA GLY A 165 9.35 -13.40 22.38
C GLY A 165 8.47 -14.35 21.54
N ARG A 166 7.57 -15.06 22.21
CA ARG A 166 6.58 -15.92 21.51
C ARG A 166 5.62 -15.09 20.67
N ILE A 167 5.12 -13.97 21.20
CA ILE A 167 4.21 -13.08 20.46
C ILE A 167 4.91 -12.57 19.18
N LEU A 168 6.18 -12.17 19.28
CA LEU A 168 6.97 -11.75 18.11
C LEU A 168 7.11 -12.89 17.09
N ALA A 169 7.50 -14.09 17.53
CA ALA A 169 7.69 -15.25 16.65
C ALA A 169 6.39 -15.61 15.91
N PHE A 170 5.25 -15.66 16.61
CA PHE A 170 3.96 -15.94 15.98
C PHE A 170 3.48 -14.79 15.06
N SER A 171 3.80 -13.55 15.39
CA SER A 171 3.48 -12.41 14.52
C SER A 171 4.27 -12.45 13.22
N LEU A 172 5.58 -12.73 13.28
CA LEU A 172 6.39 -12.93 12.09
C LEU A 172 5.93 -14.15 11.28
N GLY A 173 5.61 -15.26 11.95
CA GLY A 173 5.03 -16.44 11.31
C GLY A 173 3.71 -16.14 10.60
N ALA A 174 2.84 -15.34 11.19
CA ALA A 174 1.58 -14.91 10.56
C ALA A 174 1.79 -14.01 9.34
N ILE A 175 2.76 -13.10 9.40
CA ILE A 175 3.13 -12.25 8.25
C ILE A 175 3.67 -13.12 7.11
N LEU A 176 4.56 -14.07 7.40
CA LEU A 176 5.10 -14.99 6.40
C LEU A 176 4.00 -15.90 5.81
N LEU A 177 3.10 -16.39 6.65
CA LEU A 177 1.95 -17.20 6.22
C LEU A 177 1.03 -16.38 5.30
N ALA A 178 0.67 -15.15 5.71
CA ALA A 178 -0.13 -14.25 4.91
C ALA A 178 0.53 -13.97 3.55
N THR A 179 1.82 -13.64 3.55
CA THR A 179 2.60 -13.39 2.33
C THR A 179 2.62 -14.63 1.42
N GLY A 180 2.88 -15.81 1.97
CA GLY A 180 2.91 -17.06 1.21
C GLY A 180 1.56 -17.40 0.58
N LEU A 181 0.47 -17.25 1.33
CA LEU A 181 -0.89 -17.48 0.83
C LEU A 181 -1.29 -16.43 -0.23
N CYS A 182 -0.91 -15.15 -0.04
CA CYS A 182 -1.16 -14.11 -1.03
C CYS A 182 -0.46 -14.41 -2.35
N VAL A 183 0.81 -14.81 -2.31
CA VAL A 183 1.55 -15.18 -3.53
C VAL A 183 0.88 -16.37 -4.23
N PHE A 184 0.42 -17.38 -3.48
CA PHE A 184 -0.26 -18.55 -4.03
C PHE A 184 -1.62 -18.20 -4.67
N LEU A 185 -2.37 -17.27 -4.06
CA LEU A 185 -3.70 -16.85 -4.52
C LEU A 185 -3.67 -15.65 -5.48
N ASN A 186 -2.49 -15.13 -5.83
CA ASN A 186 -2.30 -13.90 -6.60
C ASN A 186 -3.01 -12.69 -5.96
N LEU A 187 -2.87 -12.53 -4.65
CA LEU A 187 -3.43 -11.44 -3.86
C LEU A 187 -2.34 -10.44 -3.45
N ASP A 188 -2.73 -9.22 -3.08
CA ASP A 188 -1.80 -8.20 -2.61
C ASP A 188 -1.26 -8.51 -1.21
N THR A 189 0.07 -8.65 -1.13
CA THR A 189 0.77 -9.02 0.11
C THR A 189 0.84 -7.88 1.12
N ILE A 190 0.83 -6.62 0.66
CA ILE A 190 0.93 -5.44 1.52
C ILE A 190 -0.40 -5.24 2.25
N LEU A 191 -1.51 -5.24 1.50
CA LEU A 191 -2.86 -5.12 2.05
C LEU A 191 -3.18 -6.24 3.04
N ALA A 192 -2.80 -7.48 2.73
CA ALA A 192 -3.01 -8.61 3.64
C ALA A 192 -2.21 -8.43 4.94
N ALA A 193 -0.92 -8.11 4.85
CA ALA A 193 -0.08 -7.88 6.03
C ALA A 193 -0.55 -6.66 6.84
N MET A 194 -0.99 -5.59 6.18
CA MET A 194 -1.60 -4.42 6.81
C MET A 194 -2.87 -4.80 7.59
N SER A 195 -3.70 -5.66 7.02
CA SER A 195 -4.88 -6.19 7.71
C SER A 195 -4.50 -7.01 8.93
N VAL A 196 -3.46 -7.85 8.88
CA VAL A 196 -2.95 -8.58 10.06
C VAL A 196 -2.56 -7.58 11.17
N GLY A 197 -1.77 -6.55 10.85
CA GLY A 197 -1.35 -5.52 11.80
C GLY A 197 -2.53 -4.76 12.41
N PHE A 198 -3.49 -4.38 11.57
CA PHE A 198 -4.72 -3.70 11.98
C PHE A 198 -5.52 -4.51 13.01
N PHE A 199 -5.73 -5.80 12.74
CA PHE A 199 -6.48 -6.64 13.68
C PHE A 199 -5.70 -6.88 14.97
N MET A 200 -4.38 -7.04 14.91
CA MET A 200 -3.56 -7.20 16.12
C MET A 200 -3.62 -5.99 17.03
N VAL A 201 -3.47 -4.77 16.51
CA VAL A 201 -3.47 -3.55 17.34
C VAL A 201 -4.85 -3.25 17.92
N ASN A 202 -5.93 -3.62 17.23
CA ASN A 202 -7.30 -3.32 17.69
C ASN A 202 -7.88 -4.38 18.61
N PHE A 203 -7.51 -5.65 18.47
CA PHE A 203 -8.10 -6.75 19.25
C PHE A 203 -7.19 -7.32 20.37
N ALA A 204 -5.88 -7.02 20.36
CA ALA A 204 -4.94 -7.40 21.40
C ALA A 204 -3.93 -6.29 21.75
N PRO A 205 -4.35 -5.03 21.96
CA PRO A 205 -3.45 -3.86 22.00
C PRO A 205 -2.42 -3.89 23.13
N ALA A 206 -2.80 -4.42 24.30
CA ALA A 206 -1.91 -4.44 25.46
C ALA A 206 -0.72 -5.39 25.30
N LYS A 207 -0.92 -6.50 24.59
CA LYS A 207 0.09 -7.55 24.41
C LYS A 207 0.93 -7.38 23.13
N THR A 208 0.42 -6.64 22.14
CA THR A 208 1.07 -6.53 20.82
C THR A 208 1.95 -5.31 20.66
N ARG A 209 1.81 -4.28 21.51
CA ARG A 209 2.66 -3.07 21.47
C ARG A 209 4.17 -3.35 21.48
N PRO A 210 4.71 -4.23 22.35
CA PRO A 210 6.14 -4.55 22.31
C PRO A 210 6.57 -5.19 20.99
N THR A 211 5.70 -6.04 20.41
CA THR A 211 5.96 -6.70 19.13
C THR A 211 6.11 -5.68 17.99
N PHE A 212 5.21 -4.71 17.89
CA PHE A 212 5.34 -3.64 16.89
C PHE A 212 6.64 -2.85 17.07
N ALA A 213 7.00 -2.50 18.31
CA ALA A 213 8.25 -1.79 18.61
C ALA A 213 9.51 -2.62 18.27
N LEU A 214 9.46 -3.94 18.41
CA LEU A 214 10.55 -4.83 18.04
C LEU A 214 10.65 -4.96 16.51
N VAL A 215 9.54 -5.21 15.82
CA VAL A 215 9.52 -5.29 14.34
C VAL A 215 10.03 -3.98 13.74
N GLU A 216 9.63 -2.83 14.28
CA GLU A 216 10.07 -1.51 13.85
C GLU A 216 11.59 -1.34 13.93
N LYS A 217 12.24 -1.84 14.99
CA LYS A 217 13.70 -1.78 15.11
C LYS A 217 14.46 -2.56 14.05
N PHE A 218 13.86 -3.62 13.52
CA PHE A 218 14.43 -4.42 12.42
C PHE A 218 14.08 -3.89 11.02
N THR A 219 13.19 -2.93 10.93
CA THR A 219 12.70 -2.41 9.65
C THR A 219 13.77 -1.65 8.84
N PRO A 220 14.62 -0.78 9.43
CA PRO A 220 15.61 -0.03 8.64
C PRO A 220 16.58 -0.88 7.82
N PRO A 221 17.21 -1.94 8.36
CA PRO A 221 18.04 -2.83 7.55
C PRO A 221 17.27 -3.52 6.40
N ILE A 222 15.99 -3.84 6.64
CA ILE A 222 15.13 -4.48 5.64
C ILE A 222 14.80 -3.50 4.51
N TYR A 223 14.56 -2.23 4.83
CA TYR A 223 14.39 -1.17 3.82
C TYR A 223 15.63 -1.01 2.94
N VAL A 224 16.81 -0.94 3.55
CA VAL A 224 18.08 -0.83 2.82
C VAL A 224 18.22 -2.00 1.83
N LEU A 225 18.03 -3.22 2.31
CA LEU A 225 18.09 -4.42 1.45
C LEU A 225 17.05 -4.36 0.31
N PHE A 226 15.81 -3.95 0.62
CA PHE A 226 14.75 -3.81 -0.39
C PHE A 226 15.14 -2.82 -1.49
N PHE A 227 15.56 -1.60 -1.12
CA PHE A 227 15.92 -0.58 -2.10
C PHE A 227 17.17 -0.94 -2.90
N VAL A 228 18.17 -1.58 -2.28
CA VAL A 228 19.36 -2.09 -2.99
C VAL A 228 18.95 -3.15 -4.02
N LEU A 229 18.08 -4.11 -3.65
CA LEU A 229 17.63 -5.15 -4.57
C LEU A 229 16.76 -4.59 -5.71
N VAL A 230 15.90 -3.61 -5.43
CA VAL A 230 15.10 -2.92 -6.44
C VAL A 230 16.02 -2.16 -7.39
N GLY A 231 16.99 -1.41 -6.86
CA GLY A 231 17.97 -0.69 -7.66
C GLY A 231 18.83 -1.62 -8.53
N ALA A 232 19.24 -2.77 -7.99
CA ALA A 232 20.00 -3.77 -8.74
C ALA A 232 19.22 -4.42 -9.89
N LYS A 233 17.87 -4.44 -9.81
CA LYS A 233 17.01 -4.92 -10.89
C LYS A 233 16.78 -3.88 -12.00
N LEU A 234 17.12 -2.62 -11.79
CA LEU A 234 16.98 -1.58 -12.80
C LEU A 234 17.98 -1.83 -13.93
N ASN A 235 17.45 -2.10 -15.11
CA ASN A 235 18.27 -2.24 -16.32
C ASN A 235 18.53 -0.85 -16.94
N ILE A 236 19.57 -0.17 -16.47
CA ILE A 236 19.94 1.18 -16.89
C ILE A 236 20.29 1.22 -18.40
N TRP A 237 20.79 0.13 -18.96
CA TRP A 237 21.14 0.05 -20.38
C TRP A 237 19.92 0.17 -21.30
N ASN A 238 18.77 -0.34 -20.88
CA ASN A 238 17.54 -0.19 -21.66
C ASN A 238 17.04 1.27 -21.69
N VAL A 239 17.32 2.06 -20.63
CA VAL A 239 16.90 3.47 -20.57
C VAL A 239 17.68 4.31 -21.61
N THR A 240 18.96 4.04 -21.79
CA THR A 240 19.81 4.76 -22.77
C THR A 240 19.42 4.45 -24.22
N ALA A 241 18.88 3.26 -24.49
CA ALA A 241 18.42 2.88 -25.83
C ALA A 241 17.17 3.66 -26.30
N TYR A 242 16.40 4.27 -25.38
CA TYR A 242 15.24 5.10 -25.72
C TYR A 242 15.53 6.61 -25.71
N LEU A 243 16.73 7.02 -25.32
CA LEU A 243 17.16 8.44 -25.27
C LEU A 243 18.02 8.85 -26.49
N GLY A 244 18.36 7.94 -27.39
CA GLY A 244 19.04 8.16 -28.67
C GLY A 244 18.16 7.86 -29.84
#